data_cb2238cad8fe0f3dccd506f2aab2ac9b
#
_entry.id   cb2238cad8fe0f3dccd506f2aab2ac9b
#
_cell.length_a   1.000
_cell.length_b   1.000
_cell.length_c   1.000
_cell.angle_alpha   90.00
_cell.angle_beta   90.00
_cell.angle_gamma   90.00
#
_symmetry.space_group_name_H-M   'P 1'
#
loop_
_entity.id
_entity.type
_entity.pdbx_description
1 polymer ?
#
loop_
_entity_poly.entity_id
_entity_poly.type
_entity_poly.pdbx_seq_one_letter_code
_entity_poly.pdbx_strand_id
1 'polypeptide(L)'
;MGMKIALIGNPNCGKTTMFNALTGARQYVGNWPGVTVEKKEGRLKGHEDVIITDLPGIYSLSPYTLEEVVARNYILQEKPDAIINIVDGTNIERNLYLTTQILELGIPVVMAVNMMDVVEKNGDKIHIDKLKKKLGCEVVTISALKGTGITEAANRAVSLAQSKKKVTPVHEFCDKAEEIISAVEDKLTGVVAEEQKRFFAIKLLERDDKIIEQMKSSVDVSAEIKEMEDEFDDDTESIITN
;
A
#
# COMPACT_ATOMS: atom_id res chain seq x y z
N MET A 1 -12.21 14.76 13.96
CA MET A 1 -12.37 13.49 13.24
C MET A 1 -11.43 12.48 13.90
N GLY A 2 -11.86 11.22 14.07
CA GLY A 2 -10.98 10.17 14.58
C GLY A 2 -9.91 9.79 13.55
N MET A 3 -8.78 9.27 14.01
CA MET A 3 -7.70 8.76 13.19
C MET A 3 -8.18 7.53 12.40
N LYS A 4 -7.80 7.44 11.12
CA LYS A 4 -8.14 6.31 10.24
C LYS A 4 -6.88 5.53 9.87
N ILE A 5 -6.88 4.22 10.10
CA ILE A 5 -5.81 3.32 9.68
C ILE A 5 -6.40 2.26 8.75
N ALA A 6 -5.81 2.12 7.55
CA ALA A 6 -6.19 1.08 6.61
C ALA A 6 -5.40 -0.20 6.86
N LEU A 7 -6.06 -1.35 6.83
CA LEU A 7 -5.45 -2.67 6.85
C LEU A 7 -5.51 -3.26 5.45
N ILE A 8 -4.36 -3.52 4.84
CA ILE A 8 -4.24 -4.01 3.47
C ILE A 8 -3.28 -5.19 3.38
N GLY A 9 -3.43 -6.04 2.40
CA GLY A 9 -2.54 -7.17 2.14
C GLY A 9 -3.12 -8.12 1.12
N ASN A 10 -2.31 -9.06 0.68
CA ASN A 10 -2.71 -10.07 -0.28
C ASN A 10 -3.81 -11.00 0.30
N PRO A 11 -4.61 -11.64 -0.55
CA PRO A 11 -5.52 -12.70 -0.09
C PRO A 11 -4.77 -13.75 0.72
N ASN A 12 -5.39 -14.23 1.81
CA ASN A 12 -4.87 -15.27 2.71
C ASN A 12 -3.60 -14.94 3.51
N CYS A 13 -3.13 -13.69 3.52
CA CYS A 13 -1.98 -13.27 4.33
C CYS A 13 -2.27 -13.18 5.85
N GLY A 14 -3.50 -13.47 6.30
CA GLY A 14 -3.91 -13.40 7.71
C GLY A 14 -4.56 -12.08 8.12
N LYS A 15 -4.97 -11.25 7.15
CA LYS A 15 -5.56 -9.92 7.35
C LYS A 15 -6.78 -9.94 8.25
N THR A 16 -7.78 -10.78 7.98
CA THR A 16 -8.99 -10.92 8.81
C THR A 16 -8.68 -11.35 10.24
N THR A 17 -7.71 -12.24 10.43
CA THR A 17 -7.28 -12.67 11.77
C THR A 17 -6.70 -11.49 12.55
N MET A 18 -5.83 -10.70 11.91
CA MET A 18 -5.26 -9.50 12.53
C MET A 18 -6.34 -8.46 12.82
N PHE A 19 -7.26 -8.19 11.88
CA PHE A 19 -8.36 -7.25 12.07
C PHE A 19 -9.21 -7.62 13.31
N ASN A 20 -9.59 -8.88 13.44
CA ASN A 20 -10.36 -9.37 14.58
C ASN A 20 -9.58 -9.23 15.91
N ALA A 21 -8.28 -9.50 15.90
CA ALA A 21 -7.43 -9.32 17.07
C ALA A 21 -7.34 -7.85 17.50
N LEU A 22 -7.23 -6.92 16.55
CA LEU A 22 -7.12 -5.47 16.78
C LEU A 22 -8.42 -4.85 17.28
N THR A 23 -9.58 -5.26 16.71
CA THR A 23 -10.87 -4.59 16.96
C THR A 23 -11.78 -5.34 17.93
N GLY A 24 -11.62 -6.67 18.05
CA GLY A 24 -12.49 -7.51 18.89
C GLY A 24 -13.94 -7.52 18.39
N ALA A 25 -14.89 -7.44 19.32
CA ALA A 25 -16.33 -7.48 19.00
C ALA A 25 -16.94 -6.14 18.52
N ARG A 26 -16.16 -5.04 18.55
CA ARG A 26 -16.64 -3.70 18.19
C ARG A 26 -16.38 -3.41 16.71
N GLN A 27 -17.07 -4.15 15.84
CA GLN A 27 -16.95 -4.05 14.40
C GLN A 27 -18.27 -3.62 13.77
N TYR A 28 -18.15 -2.86 12.69
CA TYR A 28 -19.24 -2.59 11.75
C TYR A 28 -18.96 -3.40 10.49
N VAL A 29 -19.97 -4.13 10.03
CA VAL A 29 -19.93 -4.91 8.79
C VAL A 29 -21.05 -4.43 7.88
N GLY A 30 -20.72 -4.10 6.66
CA GLY A 30 -21.65 -3.65 5.62
C GLY A 30 -21.06 -3.90 4.24
N ASN A 31 -21.55 -3.20 3.25
CA ASN A 31 -20.95 -3.22 1.90
C ASN A 31 -20.37 -1.85 1.57
N TRP A 32 -19.35 -1.86 0.70
CA TRP A 32 -18.87 -0.63 0.10
C TRP A 32 -19.98 0.03 -0.73
N PRO A 33 -20.09 1.36 -0.75
CA PRO A 33 -21.14 2.04 -1.50
C PRO A 33 -21.16 1.65 -2.98
N GLY A 34 -22.35 1.26 -3.47
CA GLY A 34 -22.57 0.93 -4.88
C GLY A 34 -22.04 -0.42 -5.36
N VAL A 35 -21.48 -1.26 -4.47
CA VAL A 35 -20.91 -2.57 -4.81
C VAL A 35 -21.27 -3.64 -3.78
N THR A 36 -21.07 -4.91 -4.14
CA THR A 36 -21.34 -6.07 -3.27
C THR A 36 -20.14 -6.48 -2.41
N VAL A 37 -19.05 -5.73 -2.48
CA VAL A 37 -17.82 -6.00 -1.70
C VAL A 37 -18.05 -5.65 -0.24
N GLU A 38 -17.71 -6.56 0.66
CA GLU A 38 -17.86 -6.39 2.11
C GLU A 38 -16.91 -5.31 2.64
N LYS A 39 -17.45 -4.41 3.48
CA LYS A 39 -16.71 -3.38 4.22
C LYS A 39 -16.71 -3.73 5.70
N LYS A 40 -15.53 -3.76 6.32
CA LYS A 40 -15.36 -3.96 7.76
C LYS A 40 -14.61 -2.79 8.36
N GLU A 41 -15.18 -2.21 9.40
CA GLU A 41 -14.54 -1.16 10.20
C GLU A 41 -14.66 -1.51 11.68
N GLY A 42 -13.66 -1.14 12.46
CA GLY A 42 -13.70 -1.36 13.90
C GLY A 42 -12.81 -0.38 14.65
N ARG A 43 -13.10 -0.17 15.93
CA ARG A 43 -12.26 0.65 16.79
C ARG A 43 -11.07 -0.15 17.29
N LEU A 44 -9.89 0.47 17.23
CA LEU A 44 -8.67 -0.15 17.74
C LEU A 44 -8.75 -0.31 19.26
N LYS A 45 -8.50 -1.50 19.76
CA LYS A 45 -8.42 -1.76 21.21
C LYS A 45 -7.35 -0.88 21.85
N GLY A 46 -7.72 -0.18 22.92
CA GLY A 46 -6.81 0.75 23.60
C GLY A 46 -6.69 2.15 22.97
N HIS A 47 -7.33 2.38 21.81
CA HIS A 47 -7.36 3.67 21.12
C HIS A 47 -8.77 3.92 20.57
N GLU A 48 -9.67 4.42 21.41
CA GLU A 48 -11.11 4.59 21.08
C GLU A 48 -11.38 5.60 19.95
N ASP A 49 -10.42 6.48 19.67
CA ASP A 49 -10.43 7.50 18.63
C ASP A 49 -9.85 7.01 17.28
N VAL A 50 -9.32 5.77 17.23
CA VAL A 50 -8.73 5.17 16.05
C VAL A 50 -9.65 4.15 15.41
N ILE A 51 -9.96 4.34 14.13
CA ILE A 51 -10.76 3.43 13.31
C ILE A 51 -9.83 2.64 12.41
N ILE A 52 -9.93 1.31 12.45
CA ILE A 52 -9.29 0.40 11.51
C ILE A 52 -10.32 0.04 10.44
N THR A 53 -9.97 0.24 9.16
CA THR A 53 -10.76 -0.21 8.02
C THR A 53 -10.06 -1.41 7.37
N ASP A 54 -10.73 -2.57 7.33
CA ASP A 54 -10.24 -3.78 6.64
C ASP A 54 -10.55 -3.66 5.15
N LEU A 55 -9.52 -3.47 4.33
CA LEU A 55 -9.67 -3.43 2.88
C LEU A 55 -9.76 -4.84 2.29
N PRO A 56 -10.39 -5.02 1.13
CA PRO A 56 -10.35 -6.29 0.42
C PRO A 56 -8.93 -6.81 0.22
N GLY A 57 -8.76 -8.12 0.18
CA GLY A 57 -7.47 -8.74 -0.15
C GLY A 57 -7.16 -8.56 -1.64
N ILE A 58 -6.04 -7.93 -1.94
CA ILE A 58 -5.64 -7.56 -3.30
C ILE A 58 -4.18 -7.91 -3.56
N TYR A 59 -3.82 -8.08 -4.82
CA TYR A 59 -2.43 -8.33 -5.24
C TYR A 59 -1.75 -7.08 -5.80
N SER A 60 -2.54 -6.11 -6.27
CA SER A 60 -2.06 -4.89 -6.92
C SER A 60 -3.04 -3.73 -6.70
N LEU A 61 -2.53 -2.51 -6.81
CA LEU A 61 -3.34 -1.29 -6.93
C LEU A 61 -3.69 -0.96 -8.38
N SER A 62 -3.21 -1.73 -9.36
CA SER A 62 -3.68 -1.70 -10.76
C SER A 62 -4.92 -2.61 -10.89
N PRO A 63 -6.13 -2.04 -11.04
CA PRO A 63 -7.35 -2.79 -10.79
C PRO A 63 -7.79 -3.61 -11.99
N TYR A 64 -7.75 -4.92 -11.81
CA TYR A 64 -8.44 -5.88 -12.67
C TYR A 64 -9.74 -6.39 -12.03
N THR A 65 -9.85 -6.32 -10.70
CA THR A 65 -10.99 -6.81 -9.93
C THR A 65 -11.72 -5.66 -9.25
N LEU A 66 -12.98 -5.91 -8.88
CA LEU A 66 -13.80 -4.94 -8.13
C LEU A 66 -13.20 -4.65 -6.75
N GLU A 67 -12.62 -5.65 -6.11
CA GLU A 67 -11.93 -5.56 -4.83
C GLU A 67 -10.73 -4.60 -4.91
N GLU A 68 -9.94 -4.68 -5.98
CA GLU A 68 -8.79 -3.81 -6.22
C GLU A 68 -9.23 -2.36 -6.48
N VAL A 69 -10.33 -2.17 -7.26
CA VAL A 69 -10.94 -0.85 -7.45
C VAL A 69 -11.36 -0.24 -6.12
N VAL A 70 -12.04 -1.02 -5.27
CA VAL A 70 -12.52 -0.56 -3.96
C VAL A 70 -11.37 -0.17 -3.05
N ALA A 71 -10.34 -1.03 -2.93
CA ALA A 71 -9.19 -0.77 -2.08
C ALA A 71 -8.44 0.49 -2.53
N ARG A 72 -8.15 0.62 -3.83
CA ARG A 72 -7.49 1.78 -4.41
C ARG A 72 -8.27 3.07 -4.17
N ASN A 73 -9.57 3.06 -4.50
CA ASN A 73 -10.42 4.24 -4.34
C ASN A 73 -10.48 4.70 -2.88
N TYR A 74 -10.58 3.76 -1.94
CA TYR A 74 -10.52 4.11 -0.53
C TYR A 74 -9.23 4.83 -0.16
N ILE A 75 -8.09 4.29 -0.55
CA ILE A 75 -6.80 4.88 -0.19
C ILE A 75 -6.63 6.27 -0.81
N LEU A 76 -6.98 6.44 -2.10
CA LEU A 76 -6.79 7.70 -2.81
C LEU A 76 -7.77 8.79 -2.37
N GLN A 77 -9.03 8.44 -2.02
CA GLN A 77 -10.08 9.40 -1.70
C GLN A 77 -10.19 9.66 -0.20
N GLU A 78 -10.17 8.61 0.63
CA GLU A 78 -10.32 8.73 2.08
C GLU A 78 -9.01 9.09 2.79
N LYS A 79 -7.87 8.87 2.14
CA LYS A 79 -6.52 9.23 2.62
C LYS A 79 -6.33 8.84 4.09
N PRO A 80 -6.22 7.55 4.42
CA PRO A 80 -6.00 7.12 5.79
C PRO A 80 -4.73 7.74 6.36
N ASP A 81 -4.72 7.99 7.68
CA ASP A 81 -3.57 8.60 8.37
C ASP A 81 -2.33 7.68 8.42
N ALA A 82 -2.55 6.36 8.32
CA ALA A 82 -1.50 5.35 8.16
C ALA A 82 -2.07 4.07 7.53
N ILE A 83 -1.18 3.23 7.03
CA ILE A 83 -1.50 1.91 6.48
C ILE A 83 -0.74 0.83 7.26
N ILE A 84 -1.43 -0.25 7.63
CA ILE A 84 -0.80 -1.50 8.05
C ILE A 84 -0.89 -2.45 6.85
N ASN A 85 0.26 -2.75 6.25
CA ASN A 85 0.37 -3.70 5.14
C ASN A 85 0.78 -5.07 5.69
N ILE A 86 -0.13 -6.06 5.61
CA ILE A 86 0.16 -7.41 6.05
C ILE A 86 0.76 -8.20 4.91
N VAL A 87 1.91 -8.79 5.18
CA VAL A 87 2.72 -9.56 4.24
C VAL A 87 2.88 -10.98 4.74
N ASP A 88 2.65 -11.96 3.89
CA ASP A 88 2.94 -13.36 4.17
C ASP A 88 4.46 -13.61 4.10
N GLY A 89 5.08 -13.87 5.25
CA GLY A 89 6.51 -14.12 5.35
C GLY A 89 6.96 -15.41 4.65
N THR A 90 6.05 -16.36 4.43
CA THR A 90 6.37 -17.61 3.71
C THR A 90 6.40 -17.44 2.19
N ASN A 91 5.88 -16.31 1.69
CA ASN A 91 5.85 -15.96 0.26
C ASN A 91 6.09 -14.45 0.08
N ILE A 92 7.17 -13.96 0.66
CA ILE A 92 7.41 -12.53 0.81
C ILE A 92 7.56 -11.82 -0.55
N GLU A 93 8.25 -12.41 -1.51
CA GLU A 93 8.52 -11.80 -2.83
C GLU A 93 7.23 -11.40 -3.53
N ARG A 94 6.25 -12.32 -3.59
CA ARG A 94 4.95 -12.04 -4.20
C ARG A 94 4.19 -10.91 -3.50
N ASN A 95 4.36 -10.78 -2.19
CA ASN A 95 3.67 -9.77 -1.40
C ASN A 95 4.34 -8.40 -1.49
N LEU A 96 5.64 -8.34 -1.79
CA LEU A 96 6.38 -7.09 -1.91
C LEU A 96 5.90 -6.24 -3.09
N TYR A 97 5.37 -6.82 -4.15
CA TYR A 97 4.81 -6.08 -5.27
C TYR A 97 3.72 -5.09 -4.84
N LEU A 98 2.75 -5.54 -4.05
CA LEU A 98 1.74 -4.65 -3.46
C LEU A 98 2.38 -3.65 -2.49
N THR A 99 3.36 -4.08 -1.71
CA THR A 99 4.03 -3.22 -0.73
C THR A 99 4.71 -2.02 -1.40
N THR A 100 5.43 -2.23 -2.50
CA THR A 100 6.09 -1.14 -3.23
C THR A 100 5.07 -0.13 -3.76
N GLN A 101 3.97 -0.58 -4.35
CA GLN A 101 2.89 0.30 -4.81
C GLN A 101 2.25 1.13 -3.69
N ILE A 102 2.09 0.54 -2.50
CA ILE A 102 1.54 1.25 -1.32
C ILE A 102 2.52 2.33 -0.85
N LEU A 103 3.81 2.07 -0.88
CA LEU A 103 4.84 3.03 -0.47
C LEU A 103 4.88 4.27 -1.37
N GLU A 104 4.54 4.13 -2.66
CA GLU A 104 4.49 5.25 -3.61
C GLU A 104 3.33 6.24 -3.34
N LEU A 105 2.36 5.87 -2.48
CA LEU A 105 1.22 6.72 -2.14
C LEU A 105 1.56 7.87 -1.18
N GLY A 106 2.77 7.90 -0.60
CA GLY A 106 3.17 8.92 0.36
C GLY A 106 2.47 8.85 1.72
N ILE A 107 1.74 7.77 1.99
CA ILE A 107 1.06 7.52 3.28
C ILE A 107 2.01 6.73 4.20
N PRO A 108 2.08 7.04 5.50
CA PRO A 108 2.89 6.26 6.44
C PRO A 108 2.49 4.78 6.46
N VAL A 109 3.47 3.88 6.31
CA VAL A 109 3.25 2.43 6.22
C VAL A 109 3.98 1.70 7.34
N VAL A 110 3.28 0.76 7.99
CA VAL A 110 3.86 -0.30 8.79
C VAL A 110 3.67 -1.62 8.06
N MET A 111 4.76 -2.24 7.65
CA MET A 111 4.76 -3.58 7.08
C MET A 111 4.73 -4.62 8.21
N ALA A 112 3.66 -5.38 8.31
CA ALA A 112 3.50 -6.45 9.28
C ALA A 112 3.78 -7.81 8.62
N VAL A 113 4.99 -8.35 8.82
CA VAL A 113 5.40 -9.65 8.26
C VAL A 113 4.81 -10.76 9.12
N ASN A 114 3.79 -11.40 8.59
CA ASN A 114 3.02 -12.45 9.27
C ASN A 114 3.60 -13.86 8.98
N MET A 115 3.08 -14.85 9.73
CA MET A 115 3.49 -16.25 9.63
C MET A 115 4.96 -16.51 9.99
N MET A 116 5.55 -15.63 10.82
CA MET A 116 6.95 -15.77 11.23
C MET A 116 7.22 -17.07 11.98
N ASP A 117 6.22 -17.61 12.68
CA ASP A 117 6.30 -18.90 13.31
C ASP A 117 6.42 -20.08 12.31
N VAL A 118 5.88 -19.92 11.11
CA VAL A 118 6.03 -20.89 10.01
C VAL A 118 7.41 -20.72 9.34
N VAL A 119 7.83 -19.49 9.10
CA VAL A 119 9.17 -19.15 8.54
C VAL A 119 10.27 -19.77 9.42
N GLU A 120 10.20 -19.53 10.72
CA GLU A 120 11.17 -20.08 11.69
C GLU A 120 11.14 -21.63 11.73
N LYS A 121 9.94 -22.22 11.70
CA LYS A 121 9.78 -23.69 11.67
C LYS A 121 10.38 -24.32 10.42
N ASN A 122 10.32 -23.65 9.29
CA ASN A 122 10.93 -24.11 8.04
C ASN A 122 12.45 -23.93 8.00
N GLY A 123 13.03 -23.22 8.98
CA GLY A 123 14.46 -22.91 9.02
C GLY A 123 14.84 -21.70 8.16
N ASP A 124 13.84 -21.00 7.60
CA ASP A 124 14.05 -19.80 6.80
C ASP A 124 14.34 -18.57 7.69
N LYS A 125 15.01 -17.59 7.11
CA LYS A 125 15.35 -16.36 7.81
C LYS A 125 15.08 -15.12 6.97
N ILE A 126 14.27 -14.22 7.50
CA ILE A 126 14.00 -12.90 6.90
C ILE A 126 14.85 -11.85 7.60
N HIS A 127 15.63 -11.08 6.84
CA HIS A 127 16.45 -9.99 7.36
C HIS A 127 15.64 -8.70 7.50
N ILE A 128 14.91 -8.56 8.60
CA ILE A 128 13.99 -7.44 8.87
C ILE A 128 14.66 -6.08 8.75
N ASP A 129 15.88 -5.91 9.31
CA ASP A 129 16.61 -4.63 9.24
C ASP A 129 16.97 -4.24 7.80
N LYS A 130 17.30 -5.23 6.96
CA LYS A 130 17.57 -4.98 5.54
C LYS A 130 16.30 -4.57 4.80
N LEU A 131 15.16 -5.24 5.08
CA LEU A 131 13.87 -4.87 4.52
C LEU A 131 13.49 -3.45 4.91
N LYS A 132 13.54 -3.14 6.20
CA LYS A 132 13.26 -1.80 6.72
C LYS A 132 14.09 -0.72 6.01
N LYS A 133 15.39 -0.97 5.86
CA LYS A 133 16.30 -0.03 5.19
C LYS A 133 16.00 0.12 3.70
N LYS A 134 15.70 -0.99 3.00
CA LYS A 134 15.44 -0.97 1.56
C LYS A 134 14.07 -0.37 1.21
N LEU A 135 13.06 -0.66 2.02
CA LEU A 135 11.69 -0.19 1.78
C LEU A 135 11.42 1.21 2.39
N GLY A 136 12.27 1.67 3.31
CA GLY A 136 12.09 2.97 3.97
C GLY A 136 10.88 3.05 4.89
N CYS A 137 10.30 1.93 5.30
CA CYS A 137 9.12 1.88 6.17
C CYS A 137 9.39 1.10 7.45
N GLU A 138 8.49 1.24 8.43
CA GLU A 138 8.54 0.41 9.64
C GLU A 138 8.16 -1.03 9.30
N VAL A 139 8.95 -1.99 9.81
CA VAL A 139 8.69 -3.42 9.62
C VAL A 139 8.58 -4.08 10.99
N VAL A 140 7.51 -4.84 11.20
CA VAL A 140 7.22 -5.57 12.44
C VAL A 140 6.93 -7.03 12.10
N THR A 141 7.54 -7.95 12.82
CA THR A 141 7.24 -9.38 12.68
C THR A 141 6.05 -9.75 13.53
N ILE A 142 5.11 -10.51 12.96
CA ILE A 142 3.90 -10.94 13.66
C ILE A 142 3.61 -12.43 13.43
N SER A 143 2.82 -13.00 14.33
CA SER A 143 2.03 -14.20 14.07
C SER A 143 0.58 -13.90 14.46
N ALA A 144 -0.24 -13.65 13.46
CA ALA A 144 -1.65 -13.33 13.67
C ALA A 144 -2.39 -14.49 14.38
N LEU A 145 -2.01 -15.73 14.08
CA LEU A 145 -2.57 -16.92 14.70
C LEU A 145 -2.23 -17.01 16.20
N LYS A 146 -0.99 -16.68 16.58
CA LYS A 146 -0.53 -16.71 17.98
C LYS A 146 -0.80 -15.40 18.72
N GLY A 147 -1.23 -14.35 18.01
CA GLY A 147 -1.46 -13.02 18.58
C GLY A 147 -0.21 -12.24 18.94
N THR A 148 0.98 -12.66 18.45
CA THR A 148 2.25 -11.98 18.76
C THR A 148 2.52 -10.84 17.76
N GLY A 149 3.11 -9.72 18.24
CA GLY A 149 3.50 -8.56 17.43
C GLY A 149 2.35 -7.67 16.94
N ILE A 150 1.09 -8.09 17.03
CA ILE A 150 -0.08 -7.38 16.50
C ILE A 150 -0.24 -6.00 17.15
N THR A 151 -0.17 -5.94 18.48
CA THR A 151 -0.29 -4.68 19.23
C THR A 151 0.88 -3.75 18.93
N GLU A 152 2.08 -4.27 18.74
CA GLU A 152 3.24 -3.49 18.34
C GLU A 152 3.03 -2.84 16.96
N ALA A 153 2.59 -3.61 15.96
CA ALA A 153 2.30 -3.10 14.63
C ALA A 153 1.25 -1.98 14.67
N ALA A 154 0.17 -2.14 15.45
CA ALA A 154 -0.85 -1.13 15.62
C ALA A 154 -0.32 0.14 16.30
N ASN A 155 0.42 0.02 17.38
CA ASN A 155 1.00 1.16 18.10
C ASN A 155 1.99 1.94 17.23
N ARG A 156 2.78 1.25 16.41
CA ARG A 156 3.67 1.90 15.44
C ARG A 156 2.88 2.67 14.37
N ALA A 157 1.79 2.10 13.86
CA ALA A 157 0.94 2.78 12.89
C ALA A 157 0.29 4.03 13.50
N VAL A 158 -0.22 3.95 14.73
CA VAL A 158 -0.74 5.12 15.48
C VAL A 158 0.34 6.19 15.66
N SER A 159 1.55 5.81 16.06
CA SER A 159 2.66 6.75 16.24
C SER A 159 3.07 7.44 14.94
N LEU A 160 3.11 6.70 13.83
CA LEU A 160 3.38 7.26 12.50
C LEU A 160 2.31 8.24 12.07
N ALA A 161 1.02 7.87 12.21
CA ALA A 161 -0.11 8.74 11.91
C ALA A 161 -0.08 10.05 12.71
N GLN A 162 0.26 9.96 14.01
CA GLN A 162 0.40 11.13 14.89
C GLN A 162 1.57 12.04 14.52
N SER A 163 2.65 11.47 13.98
CA SER A 163 3.86 12.24 13.65
C SER A 163 3.66 13.22 12.51
N LYS A 164 2.64 13.00 11.66
CA LYS A 164 2.35 13.78 10.43
C LYS A 164 3.58 14.03 9.56
N LYS A 165 4.60 13.18 9.67
CA LYS A 165 5.78 13.27 8.82
C LYS A 165 5.41 12.93 7.39
N LYS A 166 5.87 13.75 6.45
CA LYS A 166 5.82 13.38 5.04
C LYS A 166 6.67 12.12 4.85
N VAL A 167 6.09 11.14 4.18
CA VAL A 167 6.80 9.93 3.77
C VAL A 167 7.31 10.17 2.36
N THR A 168 8.61 10.03 2.17
CA THR A 168 9.21 10.02 0.84
C THR A 168 9.50 8.57 0.50
N PRO A 169 9.03 8.03 -0.61
CA PRO A 169 9.41 6.70 -1.07
C PRO A 169 10.94 6.59 -1.15
N VAL A 170 11.49 5.48 -0.67
CA VAL A 170 12.95 5.21 -0.70
C VAL A 170 13.28 4.26 -1.86
N HIS A 171 12.26 3.62 -2.43
CA HIS A 171 12.44 2.83 -3.63
C HIS A 171 12.74 3.75 -4.81
N GLU A 172 13.90 3.56 -5.41
CA GLU A 172 14.36 4.28 -6.59
C GLU A 172 14.56 3.28 -7.72
N PHE A 173 14.05 3.64 -8.88
CA PHE A 173 14.40 2.97 -10.14
C PHE A 173 15.82 3.37 -10.55
N CYS A 174 16.28 2.94 -11.70
CA CYS A 174 17.54 3.44 -12.24
C CYS A 174 17.45 4.95 -12.54
N ASP A 175 18.57 5.66 -12.55
CA ASP A 175 18.64 7.12 -12.67
C ASP A 175 17.81 7.67 -13.85
N LYS A 176 17.87 6.99 -14.99
CA LYS A 176 17.14 7.42 -16.19
C LYS A 176 15.63 7.29 -16.05
N ALA A 177 15.15 6.21 -15.46
CA ALA A 177 13.72 6.03 -15.19
C ALA A 177 13.22 7.08 -14.17
N GLU A 178 14.01 7.40 -13.14
CA GLU A 178 13.69 8.45 -12.17
C GLU A 178 13.62 9.85 -12.82
N GLU A 179 14.49 10.17 -13.78
CA GLU A 179 14.40 11.42 -14.55
C GLU A 179 13.05 11.51 -15.29
N ILE A 180 12.64 10.43 -15.95
CA ILE A 180 11.39 10.38 -16.70
C ILE A 180 10.18 10.45 -15.76
N ILE A 181 10.20 9.72 -14.63
CA ILE A 181 9.15 9.79 -13.61
C ILE A 181 9.02 11.22 -13.09
N SER A 182 10.14 11.88 -12.76
CA SER A 182 10.14 13.27 -12.29
C SER A 182 9.55 14.23 -13.32
N ALA A 183 9.83 14.05 -14.61
CA ALA A 183 9.23 14.88 -15.66
C ALA A 183 7.70 14.73 -15.71
N VAL A 184 7.18 13.52 -15.47
CA VAL A 184 5.73 13.29 -15.37
C VAL A 184 5.16 13.89 -14.07
N GLU A 185 5.87 13.79 -12.93
CA GLU A 185 5.46 14.41 -11.68
C GLU A 185 5.31 15.93 -11.82
N ASP A 186 6.21 16.58 -12.55
CA ASP A 186 6.13 18.03 -12.83
C ASP A 186 4.86 18.38 -13.60
N LYS A 187 4.47 17.58 -14.59
CA LYS A 187 3.21 17.75 -15.34
C LYS A 187 1.97 17.57 -14.48
N LEU A 188 2.07 16.81 -13.39
CA LEU A 188 0.98 16.57 -12.44
C LEU A 188 0.81 17.68 -11.40
N THR A 189 1.68 18.70 -11.41
CA THR A 189 1.60 19.83 -10.48
C THR A 189 0.27 20.57 -10.63
N GLY A 190 -0.49 20.66 -9.54
CA GLY A 190 -1.83 21.27 -9.53
C GLY A 190 -2.95 20.37 -10.07
N VAL A 191 -2.65 19.19 -10.59
CA VAL A 191 -3.63 18.20 -11.07
C VAL A 191 -4.00 17.22 -9.98
N VAL A 192 -3.00 16.71 -9.26
CA VAL A 192 -3.17 15.78 -8.12
C VAL A 192 -2.51 16.35 -6.86
N ALA A 193 -2.75 15.74 -5.71
CA ALA A 193 -2.08 16.14 -4.48
C ALA A 193 -0.58 15.84 -4.54
N GLU A 194 0.25 16.72 -3.95
CA GLU A 194 1.72 16.61 -4.02
C GLU A 194 2.24 15.25 -3.54
N GLU A 195 1.66 14.71 -2.48
CA GLU A 195 2.04 13.42 -1.91
C GLU A 195 1.67 12.23 -2.80
N GLN A 196 0.81 12.41 -3.79
CA GLN A 196 0.33 11.36 -4.69
C GLN A 196 0.94 11.44 -6.09
N LYS A 197 1.72 12.50 -6.40
CA LYS A 197 2.26 12.73 -7.75
C LYS A 197 3.05 11.52 -8.26
N ARG A 198 3.94 10.98 -7.44
CA ARG A 198 4.77 9.84 -7.83
C ARG A 198 3.93 8.61 -8.19
N PHE A 199 2.95 8.26 -7.35
CA PHE A 199 2.02 7.16 -7.65
C PHE A 199 1.30 7.38 -9.00
N PHE A 200 0.75 8.58 -9.21
CA PHE A 200 0.06 8.88 -10.47
C PHE A 200 1.02 8.91 -11.66
N ALA A 201 2.23 9.41 -11.51
CA ALA A 201 3.25 9.42 -12.57
C ALA A 201 3.58 7.98 -13.02
N ILE A 202 3.86 7.10 -12.07
CA ILE A 202 4.13 5.69 -12.34
C ILE A 202 2.94 5.04 -13.04
N LYS A 203 1.71 5.25 -12.57
CA LYS A 203 0.50 4.67 -13.16
C LYS A 203 0.18 5.21 -14.57
N LEU A 204 0.51 6.46 -14.85
CA LEU A 204 0.40 7.02 -16.20
C LEU A 204 1.42 6.39 -17.16
N LEU A 205 2.65 6.17 -16.71
CA LEU A 205 3.69 5.47 -17.48
C LEU A 205 3.32 3.99 -17.72
N GLU A 206 2.70 3.33 -16.74
CA GLU A 206 2.12 1.97 -16.90
C GLU A 206 0.88 1.94 -17.82
N ARG A 207 0.40 3.09 -18.30
CA ARG A 207 -0.84 3.21 -19.10
C ARG A 207 -2.08 2.66 -18.40
N ASP A 208 -2.19 2.85 -17.05
CA ASP A 208 -3.35 2.43 -16.27
C ASP A 208 -4.60 3.24 -16.68
N ASP A 209 -5.44 2.67 -17.55
CA ASP A 209 -6.65 3.31 -18.07
C ASP A 209 -7.61 3.76 -16.97
N LYS A 210 -7.67 3.02 -15.85
CA LYS A 210 -8.54 3.36 -14.73
C LYS A 210 -8.09 4.58 -13.96
N ILE A 211 -6.78 4.82 -13.91
CA ILE A 211 -6.22 6.06 -13.36
C ILE A 211 -6.51 7.21 -14.32
N ILE A 212 -6.31 7.02 -15.62
CA ILE A 212 -6.59 8.04 -16.64
C ILE A 212 -8.07 8.45 -16.58
N GLU A 213 -9.00 7.50 -16.50
CA GLU A 213 -10.44 7.76 -16.36
C GLU A 213 -10.80 8.54 -15.08
N GLN A 214 -10.07 8.35 -13.99
CA GLN A 214 -10.34 9.01 -12.71
C GLN A 214 -9.76 10.42 -12.61
N MET A 215 -8.80 10.75 -13.43
CA MET A 215 -8.19 12.08 -13.44
C MET A 215 -9.16 13.11 -13.98
N LYS A 216 -9.33 14.23 -13.26
CA LYS A 216 -10.20 15.34 -13.69
C LYS A 216 -9.69 16.10 -14.92
N SER A 217 -8.41 15.95 -15.22
CA SER A 217 -7.72 16.58 -16.34
C SER A 217 -6.82 15.55 -17.01
N SER A 218 -6.88 15.46 -18.33
CA SER A 218 -5.94 14.64 -19.09
C SER A 218 -4.55 15.26 -19.05
N VAL A 219 -3.55 14.46 -18.73
CA VAL A 219 -2.13 14.83 -18.81
C VAL A 219 -1.51 13.99 -19.92
N ASP A 220 -0.95 14.64 -20.93
CA ASP A 220 -0.27 13.94 -22.01
C ASP A 220 1.15 13.57 -21.58
N VAL A 221 1.40 12.26 -21.51
CA VAL A 221 2.69 11.66 -21.17
C VAL A 221 3.26 10.81 -22.30
N SER A 222 2.73 10.98 -23.51
CA SER A 222 3.14 10.17 -24.69
C SER A 222 4.63 10.31 -25.01
N ALA A 223 5.21 11.49 -24.78
CA ALA A 223 6.62 11.75 -25.01
C ALA A 223 7.51 10.99 -24.01
N GLU A 224 7.14 11.01 -22.73
CA GLU A 224 7.86 10.32 -21.63
C GLU A 224 7.75 8.80 -21.76
N ILE A 225 6.58 8.29 -22.15
CA ILE A 225 6.39 6.86 -22.46
C ILE A 225 7.33 6.46 -23.58
N LYS A 226 7.34 7.20 -24.69
CA LYS A 226 8.22 6.90 -25.81
C LYS A 226 9.71 6.98 -25.42
N GLU A 227 10.10 7.98 -24.65
CA GLU A 227 11.48 8.13 -24.17
C GLU A 227 11.90 6.93 -23.33
N MET A 228 11.02 6.43 -22.43
CA MET A 228 11.29 5.28 -21.61
C MET A 228 11.40 3.99 -22.44
N GLU A 229 10.50 3.77 -23.38
CA GLU A 229 10.52 2.61 -24.27
C GLU A 229 11.77 2.61 -25.21
N ASP A 230 12.14 3.76 -25.73
CA ASP A 230 13.33 3.91 -26.58
C ASP A 230 14.64 3.69 -25.78
N GLU A 231 14.69 4.10 -24.50
CA GLU A 231 15.88 3.96 -23.65
C GLU A 231 16.10 2.51 -23.21
N PHE A 232 15.02 1.80 -22.83
CA PHE A 232 15.12 0.47 -22.24
C PHE A 232 14.84 -0.68 -23.22
N ASP A 233 14.45 -0.37 -24.46
CA ASP A 233 14.07 -1.35 -25.50
C ASP A 233 13.00 -2.34 -25.02
N ASP A 234 12.05 -1.85 -24.20
CA ASP A 234 10.93 -2.63 -23.63
C ASP A 234 9.70 -1.71 -23.43
N ASP A 235 8.53 -2.31 -23.18
CA ASP A 235 7.35 -1.52 -22.85
C ASP A 235 7.41 -0.97 -21.41
N THR A 236 6.78 0.19 -21.19
CA THR A 236 6.87 0.89 -19.90
C THR A 236 6.29 0.10 -18.73
N GLU A 237 5.27 -0.76 -18.93
CA GLU A 237 4.72 -1.62 -17.90
C GLU A 237 5.76 -2.65 -17.44
N SER A 238 6.46 -3.30 -18.38
CA SER A 238 7.54 -4.24 -18.08
C SER A 238 8.70 -3.57 -17.36
N ILE A 239 9.11 -2.37 -17.77
CA ILE A 239 10.23 -1.63 -17.17
C ILE A 239 9.94 -1.30 -15.70
N ILE A 240 8.71 -0.89 -15.38
CA ILE A 240 8.31 -0.47 -14.03
C ILE A 240 8.05 -1.66 -13.12
N THR A 241 7.60 -2.80 -13.66
CA THR A 241 7.23 -3.98 -12.84
C THR A 241 8.38 -4.96 -12.61
N ASN A 242 9.49 -4.88 -13.33
CA ASN A 242 10.69 -5.71 -13.17
C ASN A 242 11.73 -5.03 -12.28
#